data_919e3ea40de07fa34dd8ceea9d2c9b39
#
_entry.id   919e3ea40de07fa34dd8ceea9d2c9b39
#
_cell.length_a   1.000
_cell.length_b   1.000
_cell.length_c   1.000
_cell.angle_alpha   90.00
_cell.angle_beta   90.00
_cell.angle_gamma   90.00
#
_symmetry.space_group_name_H-M   'P 1'
#
loop_
_entity.id
_entity.type
_entity.pdbx_description
1 polymer ?
#
loop_
_entity_poly.entity_id
_entity_poly.type
_entity_poly.pdbx_seq_one_letter_code
_entity_poly.pdbx_strand_id
1 'polypeptide(L)'
;MPPPTVSVLLPVRNGARFLALALDSLIGQANISHEIIAIDDGSRDETPTILRRYAALHDGLRIVAGQGDGLSHALNLGLVHARGRYIARMDADDIALPGRLAAQCYYLDRHPEIGVLGTQALRIDPAGIRSGQIRVPTGPRRVRAALGISCALIHPTVMLRREPLLAVGGYRPQFDGAEDYDLWLRLSEITELDNLREPWLLWRQHNSQVSTRYALRQARRAALALLSHQWRRKGAADPLADQQTLRGWRYRFSSMDSTAVLRLHALTAAAFVDNGGSLRRRGSAYLEAICKRIDRHDQALTRRIALACVRHQRQLVRAGRWREALARWPVHLASCDTELLRAYFTHASILWRS
;
A
#
# COMPACT_ATOMS: atom_id res chain seq x y z
N MET A 1 16.56 -6.01 -30.76
CA MET A 1 15.19 -5.45 -30.71
C MET A 1 15.22 -4.15 -29.91
N PRO A 2 14.41 -3.15 -30.19
CA PRO A 2 14.31 -1.96 -29.38
C PRO A 2 13.85 -2.34 -27.96
N PRO A 3 14.21 -1.54 -26.93
CA PRO A 3 13.75 -1.82 -25.58
C PRO A 3 12.22 -1.76 -25.51
N PRO A 4 11.57 -2.58 -24.66
CA PRO A 4 10.13 -2.53 -24.48
C PRO A 4 9.72 -1.18 -23.85
N THR A 5 8.47 -0.77 -24.11
CA THR A 5 7.93 0.43 -23.48
C THR A 5 7.70 0.21 -21.98
N VAL A 6 7.21 -1.00 -21.62
CA VAL A 6 6.87 -1.36 -20.24
C VAL A 6 7.61 -2.62 -19.81
N SER A 7 8.20 -2.63 -18.63
CA SER A 7 8.60 -3.84 -17.91
C SER A 7 7.59 -4.11 -16.80
N VAL A 8 6.95 -5.27 -16.82
CA VAL A 8 6.01 -5.70 -15.77
C VAL A 8 6.76 -6.53 -14.75
N LEU A 9 6.82 -6.06 -13.50
CA LEU A 9 7.37 -6.83 -12.38
C LEU A 9 6.27 -7.71 -11.78
N LEU A 10 6.46 -9.02 -11.84
CA LEU A 10 5.54 -10.04 -11.32
C LEU A 10 6.26 -10.88 -10.24
N PRO A 11 6.36 -10.41 -9.00
CA PRO A 11 6.92 -11.21 -7.92
C PRO A 11 5.96 -12.34 -7.57
N VAL A 12 6.50 -13.54 -7.35
CA VAL A 12 5.71 -14.71 -6.97
C VAL A 12 6.45 -15.56 -5.96
N ARG A 13 5.71 -16.08 -4.97
CA ARG A 13 6.17 -17.09 -4.05
C ARG A 13 5.03 -18.02 -3.67
N ASN A 14 5.12 -19.30 -4.06
CA ASN A 14 4.08 -20.31 -3.86
C ASN A 14 2.71 -19.82 -4.42
N GLY A 15 2.73 -19.37 -5.69
CA GLY A 15 1.59 -18.77 -6.37
C GLY A 15 0.92 -19.69 -7.40
N ALA A 16 1.26 -20.98 -7.46
CA ALA A 16 0.85 -21.91 -8.52
C ALA A 16 -0.65 -21.87 -8.83
N ARG A 17 -1.47 -21.65 -7.80
CA ARG A 17 -2.93 -21.65 -7.91
C ARG A 17 -3.49 -20.60 -8.88
N PHE A 18 -2.91 -19.41 -8.93
CA PHE A 18 -3.47 -18.28 -9.68
C PHE A 18 -2.53 -17.75 -10.76
N LEU A 19 -1.26 -18.19 -10.74
CA LEU A 19 -0.20 -17.68 -11.58
C LEU A 19 -0.52 -17.75 -13.09
N ALA A 20 -1.14 -18.83 -13.55
CA ALA A 20 -1.51 -18.99 -14.95
C ALA A 20 -2.46 -17.88 -15.42
N LEU A 21 -3.51 -17.57 -14.63
CA LEU A 21 -4.46 -16.49 -14.94
C LEU A 21 -3.79 -15.12 -14.92
N ALA A 22 -2.86 -14.89 -14.02
CA ALA A 22 -2.09 -13.66 -13.96
C ALA A 22 -1.22 -13.49 -15.21
N LEU A 23 -0.47 -14.53 -15.61
CA LEU A 23 0.36 -14.53 -16.81
C LEU A 23 -0.45 -14.34 -18.09
N ASP A 24 -1.56 -15.09 -18.26
CA ASP A 24 -2.46 -14.95 -19.42
C ASP A 24 -2.95 -13.51 -19.57
N SER A 25 -3.32 -12.87 -18.45
CA SER A 25 -3.82 -11.49 -18.46
C SER A 25 -2.75 -10.45 -18.82
N LEU A 26 -1.49 -10.73 -18.52
CA LEU A 26 -0.36 -9.87 -18.88
C LEU A 26 0.09 -10.10 -20.32
N ILE A 27 0.18 -11.35 -20.76
CA ILE A 27 0.53 -11.71 -22.13
C ILE A 27 -0.52 -11.17 -23.10
N GLY A 28 -1.80 -11.19 -22.71
CA GLY A 28 -2.91 -10.64 -23.48
C GLY A 28 -2.99 -9.10 -23.57
N GLN A 29 -2.03 -8.35 -23.00
CA GLN A 29 -2.01 -6.89 -23.12
C GLN A 29 -1.61 -6.46 -24.54
N ALA A 30 -2.59 -6.06 -25.34
CA ALA A 30 -2.40 -5.62 -26.71
C ALA A 30 -1.97 -4.14 -26.78
N ASN A 31 -1.50 -3.74 -27.97
CA ASN A 31 -1.20 -2.35 -28.37
C ASN A 31 -0.09 -1.65 -27.58
N ILE A 32 0.76 -2.39 -26.89
CA ILE A 32 1.93 -1.86 -26.18
C ILE A 32 3.06 -2.88 -26.17
N SER A 33 4.27 -2.45 -26.49
CA SER A 33 5.46 -3.30 -26.37
C SER A 33 5.82 -3.44 -24.89
N HIS A 34 5.79 -4.67 -24.38
CA HIS A 34 6.11 -4.94 -22.98
C HIS A 34 6.90 -6.24 -22.80
N GLU A 35 7.61 -6.34 -21.70
CA GLU A 35 8.22 -7.56 -21.18
C GLU A 35 7.64 -7.88 -19.81
N ILE A 36 7.62 -9.15 -19.45
CA ILE A 36 7.22 -9.62 -18.13
C ILE A 36 8.45 -10.19 -17.44
N ILE A 37 8.78 -9.66 -16.27
CA ILE A 37 9.85 -10.16 -15.42
C ILE A 37 9.16 -10.85 -14.25
N ALA A 38 9.08 -12.18 -14.31
CA ALA A 38 8.56 -13.00 -13.24
C ALA A 38 9.69 -13.32 -12.25
N ILE A 39 9.56 -12.85 -11.01
CA ILE A 39 10.57 -13.04 -9.97
C ILE A 39 10.07 -14.15 -9.03
N ASP A 40 10.62 -15.34 -9.16
CA ASP A 40 10.32 -16.46 -8.26
C ASP A 40 11.13 -16.34 -6.97
N ASP A 41 10.51 -15.88 -5.91
CA ASP A 41 11.15 -15.64 -4.61
C ASP A 41 11.24 -16.93 -3.76
N GLY A 42 11.80 -17.99 -4.34
CA GLY A 42 12.04 -19.25 -3.66
C GLY A 42 10.78 -20.07 -3.42
N SER A 43 9.95 -20.25 -4.44
CA SER A 43 8.77 -21.13 -4.40
C SER A 43 9.13 -22.61 -4.23
N ARG A 44 8.23 -23.34 -3.56
CA ARG A 44 8.35 -24.78 -3.27
C ARG A 44 7.17 -25.61 -3.80
N ASP A 45 6.22 -24.95 -4.44
CA ASP A 45 5.07 -25.53 -5.13
C ASP A 45 5.33 -25.62 -6.65
N GLU A 46 4.29 -25.83 -7.45
CA GLU A 46 4.39 -25.92 -8.93
C GLU A 46 4.70 -24.57 -9.63
N THR A 47 4.89 -23.47 -8.90
CA THR A 47 5.20 -22.15 -9.47
C THR A 47 6.37 -22.19 -10.47
N PRO A 48 7.55 -22.80 -10.15
CA PRO A 48 8.68 -22.81 -11.09
C PRO A 48 8.36 -23.59 -12.38
N THR A 49 7.56 -24.63 -12.29
CA THR A 49 7.14 -25.44 -13.45
C THR A 49 6.22 -24.66 -14.37
N ILE A 50 5.25 -23.94 -13.79
CA ILE A 50 4.33 -23.07 -14.54
C ILE A 50 5.14 -21.97 -15.25
N LEU A 51 6.04 -21.29 -14.54
CA LEU A 51 6.86 -20.21 -15.12
C LEU A 51 7.69 -20.70 -16.31
N ARG A 52 8.39 -21.84 -16.16
CA ARG A 52 9.18 -22.42 -17.26
C ARG A 52 8.33 -22.75 -18.48
N ARG A 53 7.13 -23.31 -18.30
CA ARG A 53 6.20 -23.61 -19.40
C ARG A 53 5.80 -22.33 -20.14
N TYR A 54 5.46 -21.26 -19.42
CA TYR A 54 5.08 -20.00 -20.04
C TYR A 54 6.27 -19.30 -20.73
N ALA A 55 7.45 -19.30 -20.13
CA ALA A 55 8.65 -18.72 -20.74
C ALA A 55 9.10 -19.44 -22.01
N ALA A 56 8.83 -20.74 -22.14
CA ALA A 56 9.09 -21.48 -23.38
C ALA A 56 8.13 -21.12 -24.54
N LEU A 57 6.98 -20.52 -24.24
CA LEU A 57 5.94 -20.14 -25.23
C LEU A 57 5.94 -18.65 -25.52
N HIS A 58 6.55 -17.81 -24.68
CA HIS A 58 6.46 -16.36 -24.76
C HIS A 58 7.82 -15.71 -24.55
N ASP A 59 8.46 -15.25 -25.63
CA ASP A 59 9.80 -14.64 -25.63
C ASP A 59 9.89 -13.37 -24.76
N GLY A 60 8.74 -12.70 -24.54
CA GLY A 60 8.63 -11.52 -23.68
C GLY A 60 8.64 -11.83 -22.19
N LEU A 61 8.57 -13.10 -21.76
CA LEU A 61 8.59 -13.52 -20.37
C LEU A 61 9.99 -13.98 -19.96
N ARG A 62 10.54 -13.33 -18.94
CA ARG A 62 11.82 -13.67 -18.34
C ARG A 62 11.63 -14.11 -16.89
N ILE A 63 12.27 -15.21 -16.51
CA ILE A 63 12.25 -15.70 -15.12
C ILE A 63 13.51 -15.24 -14.42
N VAL A 64 13.37 -14.68 -13.24
CA VAL A 64 14.47 -14.29 -12.35
C VAL A 64 14.30 -15.03 -11.03
N ALA A 65 15.35 -15.73 -10.60
CA ALA A 65 15.32 -16.48 -9.33
C ALA A 65 15.70 -15.57 -8.17
N GLY A 66 14.82 -15.41 -7.20
CA GLY A 66 15.06 -14.79 -5.90
C GLY A 66 15.54 -15.82 -4.88
N GLN A 67 15.88 -15.37 -3.67
CA GLN A 67 16.42 -16.19 -2.60
C GLN A 67 15.45 -16.40 -1.43
N GLY A 68 14.20 -15.93 -1.55
CA GLY A 68 13.22 -15.98 -0.47
C GLY A 68 13.34 -14.82 0.53
N ASP A 69 14.00 -13.75 0.12
CA ASP A 69 14.31 -12.58 0.98
C ASP A 69 13.15 -11.60 1.15
N GLY A 70 12.02 -11.84 0.49
CA GLY A 70 10.80 -11.05 0.61
C GLY A 70 10.54 -10.10 -0.56
N LEU A 71 9.35 -9.46 -0.51
CA LEU A 71 8.79 -8.73 -1.64
C LEU A 71 9.68 -7.58 -2.13
N SER A 72 10.22 -6.78 -1.21
CA SER A 72 11.09 -5.64 -1.58
C SER A 72 12.35 -6.09 -2.32
N HIS A 73 12.98 -7.18 -1.87
CA HIS A 73 14.16 -7.74 -2.54
C HIS A 73 13.81 -8.29 -3.91
N ALA A 74 12.70 -9.03 -4.02
CA ALA A 74 12.23 -9.57 -5.29
C ALA A 74 11.93 -8.45 -6.30
N LEU A 75 11.25 -7.38 -5.87
CA LEU A 75 10.94 -6.23 -6.73
C LEU A 75 12.21 -5.48 -7.17
N ASN A 76 13.15 -5.25 -6.26
CA ASN A 76 14.43 -4.63 -6.60
C ASN A 76 15.25 -5.50 -7.56
N LEU A 77 15.27 -6.82 -7.36
CA LEU A 77 15.91 -7.76 -8.28
C LEU A 77 15.27 -7.68 -9.68
N GLY A 78 13.94 -7.67 -9.74
CA GLY A 78 13.22 -7.46 -11.01
C GLY A 78 13.55 -6.12 -11.66
N LEU A 79 13.70 -5.05 -10.88
CA LEU A 79 14.02 -3.72 -11.37
C LEU A 79 15.40 -3.64 -12.03
N VAL A 80 16.39 -4.39 -11.53
CA VAL A 80 17.72 -4.50 -12.16
C VAL A 80 17.63 -5.07 -13.57
N HIS A 81 16.69 -5.99 -13.81
CA HIS A 81 16.48 -6.63 -15.11
C HIS A 81 15.54 -5.86 -16.03
N ALA A 82 14.84 -4.85 -15.54
CA ALA A 82 13.86 -4.08 -16.29
C ALA A 82 14.53 -3.12 -17.30
N ARG A 83 14.02 -3.14 -18.54
CA ARG A 83 14.53 -2.32 -19.65
C ARG A 83 13.53 -1.27 -20.11
N GLY A 84 12.25 -1.40 -19.69
CA GLY A 84 11.18 -0.50 -20.08
C GLY A 84 11.34 0.92 -19.53
N ARG A 85 10.83 1.90 -20.27
CA ARG A 85 10.70 3.29 -19.81
C ARG A 85 9.75 3.38 -18.62
N TYR A 86 8.72 2.53 -18.60
CA TYR A 86 7.77 2.38 -17.52
C TYR A 86 7.95 1.03 -16.82
N ILE A 87 7.74 1.04 -15.51
CA ILE A 87 7.71 -0.15 -14.68
C ILE A 87 6.27 -0.34 -14.19
N ALA A 88 5.61 -1.38 -14.66
CA ALA A 88 4.33 -1.80 -14.12
C ALA A 88 4.52 -2.87 -13.05
N ARG A 89 3.63 -2.91 -12.06
CA ARG A 89 3.65 -3.93 -11.02
C ARG A 89 2.33 -4.68 -10.99
N MET A 90 2.35 -6.01 -10.74
CA MET A 90 1.17 -6.82 -10.52
C MET A 90 1.48 -7.96 -9.55
N ASP A 91 0.51 -8.35 -8.72
CA ASP A 91 0.59 -9.57 -7.91
C ASP A 91 0.27 -10.80 -8.75
N ALA A 92 0.86 -11.94 -8.40
CA ALA A 92 0.72 -13.19 -9.13
C ALA A 92 -0.64 -13.90 -8.91
N ASP A 93 -1.51 -13.33 -8.07
CA ASP A 93 -2.87 -13.78 -7.79
C ASP A 93 -3.96 -12.86 -8.38
N ASP A 94 -3.55 -11.73 -9.00
CA ASP A 94 -4.43 -10.75 -9.61
C ASP A 94 -4.58 -10.95 -11.13
N ILE A 95 -5.50 -10.20 -11.75
CA ILE A 95 -5.75 -10.25 -13.21
C ILE A 95 -5.76 -8.82 -13.75
N ALA A 96 -4.89 -8.52 -14.70
CA ALA A 96 -4.91 -7.25 -15.43
C ALA A 96 -6.09 -7.23 -16.41
N LEU A 97 -6.88 -6.15 -16.41
CA LEU A 97 -7.92 -5.99 -17.42
C LEU A 97 -7.31 -5.66 -18.80
N PRO A 98 -7.96 -6.09 -19.91
CA PRO A 98 -7.46 -5.80 -21.25
C PRO A 98 -7.26 -4.30 -21.47
N GLY A 99 -6.09 -3.90 -22.00
CA GLY A 99 -5.74 -2.50 -22.26
C GLY A 99 -5.18 -1.73 -21.09
N ARG A 100 -4.99 -2.34 -19.91
CA ARG A 100 -4.42 -1.68 -18.73
C ARG A 100 -3.12 -0.95 -19.04
N LEU A 101 -2.14 -1.67 -19.62
CA LEU A 101 -0.81 -1.10 -19.87
C LEU A 101 -0.86 0.05 -20.87
N ALA A 102 -1.66 -0.09 -21.93
CA ALA A 102 -1.82 0.96 -22.94
C ALA A 102 -2.49 2.22 -22.35
N ALA A 103 -3.55 2.06 -21.55
CA ALA A 103 -4.24 3.17 -20.89
C ALA A 103 -3.32 3.94 -19.92
N GLN A 104 -2.53 3.22 -19.14
CA GLN A 104 -1.58 3.86 -18.22
C GLN A 104 -0.44 4.56 -18.96
N CYS A 105 0.14 3.97 -20.01
CA CYS A 105 1.13 4.61 -20.87
C CYS A 105 0.59 5.88 -21.52
N TYR A 106 -0.60 5.81 -22.11
CA TYR A 106 -1.25 6.95 -22.74
C TYR A 106 -1.43 8.13 -21.78
N TYR A 107 -1.84 7.84 -20.55
CA TYR A 107 -1.96 8.88 -19.51
C TYR A 107 -0.61 9.47 -19.13
N LEU A 108 0.37 8.62 -18.81
CA LEU A 108 1.72 9.07 -18.41
C LEU A 108 2.41 9.86 -19.52
N ASP A 109 2.24 9.50 -20.80
CA ASP A 109 2.84 10.23 -21.93
C ASP A 109 2.31 11.67 -22.02
N ARG A 110 1.07 11.92 -21.58
CA ARG A 110 0.44 13.26 -21.60
C ARG A 110 0.65 14.06 -20.31
N HIS A 111 1.10 13.41 -19.27
CA HIS A 111 1.30 14.01 -17.93
C HIS A 111 2.74 13.77 -17.45
N PRO A 112 3.73 14.51 -18.00
CA PRO A 112 5.13 14.32 -17.66
C PRO A 112 5.45 14.57 -16.19
N GLU A 113 4.66 15.37 -15.50
CA GLU A 113 4.76 15.64 -14.07
C GLU A 113 4.40 14.44 -13.18
N ILE A 114 3.64 13.46 -13.73
CA ILE A 114 3.23 12.26 -12.99
C ILE A 114 4.30 11.18 -13.11
N GLY A 115 4.92 10.82 -12.01
CA GLY A 115 5.90 9.74 -11.94
C GLY A 115 5.32 8.39 -11.53
N VAL A 116 4.16 8.39 -10.87
CA VAL A 116 3.45 7.17 -10.42
C VAL A 116 1.97 7.27 -10.76
N LEU A 117 1.45 6.27 -11.43
CA LEU A 117 0.05 6.18 -11.79
C LEU A 117 -0.55 4.84 -11.34
N GLY A 118 -1.47 4.90 -10.38
CA GLY A 118 -2.30 3.76 -10.00
C GLY A 118 -3.64 3.74 -10.74
N THR A 119 -4.49 2.78 -10.40
CA THR A 119 -5.88 2.70 -10.88
C THR A 119 -6.81 2.26 -9.76
N GLN A 120 -8.12 2.36 -9.98
CA GLN A 120 -9.08 1.63 -9.17
C GLN A 120 -8.92 0.12 -9.42
N ALA A 121 -9.49 -0.71 -8.52
CA ALA A 121 -9.52 -2.16 -8.71
C ALA A 121 -10.92 -2.72 -8.42
N LEU A 122 -11.30 -3.78 -9.12
CA LEU A 122 -12.47 -4.58 -8.80
C LEU A 122 -12.04 -5.74 -7.91
N ARG A 123 -12.77 -5.96 -6.83
CA ARG A 123 -12.50 -7.09 -5.93
C ARG A 123 -13.13 -8.36 -6.49
N ILE A 124 -12.36 -9.44 -6.49
CA ILE A 124 -12.84 -10.79 -6.82
C ILE A 124 -12.51 -11.76 -5.67
N ASP A 125 -13.31 -12.80 -5.55
CA ASP A 125 -13.06 -13.92 -4.64
C ASP A 125 -12.09 -14.95 -5.26
N PRO A 126 -11.72 -16.05 -4.56
CA PRO A 126 -10.86 -17.09 -5.12
C PRO A 126 -11.41 -17.77 -6.38
N ALA A 127 -12.74 -17.75 -6.59
CA ALA A 127 -13.39 -18.31 -7.79
C ALA A 127 -13.44 -17.29 -8.95
N GLY A 128 -13.02 -16.04 -8.73
CA GLY A 128 -13.08 -14.98 -9.74
C GLY A 128 -14.40 -14.20 -9.75
N ILE A 129 -15.30 -14.45 -8.79
CA ILE A 129 -16.60 -13.76 -8.71
C ILE A 129 -16.37 -12.36 -8.13
N ARG A 130 -16.93 -11.35 -8.81
CA ARG A 130 -16.83 -9.95 -8.35
C ARG A 130 -17.59 -9.73 -7.05
N SER A 131 -16.95 -9.10 -6.07
CA SER A 131 -17.49 -8.82 -4.72
C SER A 131 -17.49 -7.34 -4.34
N GLY A 132 -17.04 -6.45 -5.24
CA GLY A 132 -17.03 -5.02 -5.00
C GLY A 132 -15.94 -4.27 -5.76
N GLN A 133 -15.70 -3.02 -5.36
CA GLN A 133 -14.67 -2.15 -5.92
C GLN A 133 -13.81 -1.57 -4.79
N ILE A 134 -12.50 -1.50 -5.03
CA ILE A 134 -11.57 -0.75 -4.19
C ILE A 134 -11.38 0.62 -4.85
N ARG A 135 -11.74 1.67 -4.12
CA ARG A 135 -11.63 3.06 -4.58
C ARG A 135 -10.50 3.78 -3.88
N VAL A 136 -9.68 4.46 -4.67
CA VAL A 136 -8.58 5.33 -4.21
C VAL A 136 -8.79 6.75 -4.74
N PRO A 137 -8.22 7.78 -4.09
CA PRO A 137 -8.36 9.16 -4.53
C PRO A 137 -7.76 9.36 -5.93
N THR A 138 -8.36 10.23 -6.73
CA THR A 138 -7.89 10.64 -8.05
C THR A 138 -7.60 12.13 -8.08
N GLY A 139 -6.64 12.54 -8.88
CA GLY A 139 -6.07 13.88 -8.96
C GLY A 139 -4.90 14.07 -7.98
N PRO A 140 -3.75 14.62 -8.45
CA PRO A 140 -2.50 14.67 -7.69
C PRO A 140 -2.65 15.31 -6.31
N ARG A 141 -3.42 16.41 -6.20
CA ARG A 141 -3.67 17.08 -4.91
C ARG A 141 -4.38 16.18 -3.89
N ARG A 142 -5.38 15.39 -4.34
CA ARG A 142 -6.11 14.46 -3.45
C ARG A 142 -5.27 13.26 -3.07
N VAL A 143 -4.48 12.73 -4.00
CA VAL A 143 -3.53 11.65 -3.74
C VAL A 143 -2.49 12.08 -2.72
N ARG A 144 -1.88 13.26 -2.90
CA ARG A 144 -0.91 13.83 -1.96
C ARG A 144 -1.50 14.05 -0.56
N ALA A 145 -2.71 14.57 -0.46
CA ALA A 145 -3.40 14.75 0.84
C ALA A 145 -3.67 13.40 1.52
N ALA A 146 -4.10 12.39 0.76
CA ALA A 146 -4.36 11.05 1.28
C ALA A 146 -3.09 10.32 1.72
N LEU A 147 -1.96 10.50 1.01
CA LEU A 147 -0.66 9.92 1.40
C LEU A 147 -0.20 10.36 2.78
N GLY A 148 -0.52 11.58 3.21
CA GLY A 148 -0.24 12.04 4.57
C GLY A 148 -1.03 11.29 5.66
N ILE A 149 -2.03 10.48 5.26
CA ILE A 149 -2.92 9.75 6.16
C ILE A 149 -2.77 8.24 6.03
N SER A 150 -2.74 7.71 4.80
CA SER A 150 -2.69 6.27 4.50
C SER A 150 -2.14 6.04 3.10
N CYS A 151 -1.92 4.78 2.72
CA CYS A 151 -1.57 4.43 1.35
C CYS A 151 -2.69 4.84 0.39
N ALA A 152 -2.37 5.67 -0.61
CA ALA A 152 -3.33 6.27 -1.54
C ALA A 152 -3.34 5.59 -2.92
N LEU A 153 -2.52 4.57 -3.14
CA LEU A 153 -2.43 3.77 -4.36
C LEU A 153 -2.59 2.29 -4.03
N ILE A 154 -3.15 1.52 -4.96
CA ILE A 154 -3.26 0.07 -4.85
C ILE A 154 -2.03 -0.52 -5.53
N HIS A 155 -1.11 -1.12 -4.75
CA HIS A 155 0.21 -1.55 -5.21
C HIS A 155 0.19 -2.38 -6.51
N PRO A 156 -0.67 -3.43 -6.69
CA PRO A 156 -0.69 -4.21 -7.93
C PRO A 156 -1.24 -3.46 -9.15
N THR A 157 -1.73 -2.23 -8.99
CA THR A 157 -2.25 -1.44 -10.12
C THR A 157 -1.24 -0.45 -10.68
N VAL A 158 -0.11 -0.22 -10.02
CA VAL A 158 0.75 0.92 -10.37
C VAL A 158 1.58 0.71 -11.62
N MET A 159 1.78 1.82 -12.34
CA MET A 159 2.81 2.02 -13.34
C MET A 159 3.65 3.23 -12.96
N LEU A 160 4.97 3.11 -13.04
CA LEU A 160 5.92 4.14 -12.62
C LEU A 160 6.83 4.52 -13.78
N ARG A 161 7.27 5.78 -13.80
CA ARG A 161 8.45 6.12 -14.60
C ARG A 161 9.68 5.48 -13.97
N ARG A 162 10.51 4.84 -14.80
CA ARG A 162 11.71 4.14 -14.33
C ARG A 162 12.71 5.09 -13.69
N GLU A 163 12.89 6.28 -14.25
CA GLU A 163 13.89 7.25 -13.78
C GLU A 163 13.64 7.72 -12.33
N PRO A 164 12.48 8.28 -11.94
CA PRO A 164 12.21 8.64 -10.55
C PRO A 164 12.30 7.45 -9.59
N LEU A 165 11.87 6.24 -10.01
CA LEU A 165 11.96 5.04 -9.20
C LEU A 165 13.40 4.67 -8.87
N LEU A 166 14.32 4.78 -9.84
CA LEU A 166 15.75 4.56 -9.63
C LEU A 166 16.37 5.67 -8.78
N ALA A 167 15.96 6.93 -9.01
CA ALA A 167 16.48 8.09 -8.26
C ALA A 167 16.23 7.99 -6.75
N VAL A 168 15.09 7.39 -6.33
CA VAL A 168 14.82 7.15 -4.90
C VAL A 168 15.40 5.83 -4.39
N GLY A 169 16.14 5.07 -5.21
CA GLY A 169 16.79 3.81 -4.81
C GLY A 169 15.85 2.60 -4.71
N GLY A 170 14.70 2.61 -5.39
CA GLY A 170 13.76 1.48 -5.40
C GLY A 170 13.07 1.22 -4.07
N TYR A 171 12.72 -0.04 -3.81
CA TYR A 171 12.05 -0.48 -2.59
C TYR A 171 13.04 -0.66 -1.43
N ARG A 172 12.63 -0.28 -0.21
CA ARG A 172 13.45 -0.44 0.99
C ARG A 172 13.04 -1.69 1.79
N PRO A 173 13.88 -2.75 1.87
CA PRO A 173 13.53 -4.02 2.52
C PRO A 173 13.16 -3.88 4.00
N GLN A 174 13.70 -2.89 4.70
CA GLN A 174 13.34 -2.61 6.09
C GLN A 174 11.86 -2.24 6.27
N PHE A 175 11.16 -1.88 5.20
CA PHE A 175 9.73 -1.56 5.22
C PHE A 175 8.83 -2.67 4.68
N ASP A 176 9.32 -3.90 4.46
CA ASP A 176 8.50 -5.04 3.98
C ASP A 176 7.16 -5.17 4.71
N GLY A 177 6.06 -5.15 3.96
CA GLY A 177 4.68 -5.08 4.44
C GLY A 177 4.09 -3.68 4.46
N ALA A 178 4.92 -2.63 4.22
CA ALA A 178 4.53 -1.26 3.92
C ALA A 178 5.56 -0.62 2.95
N GLU A 179 6.24 -1.47 2.16
CA GLU A 179 7.28 -1.11 1.20
C GLU A 179 6.74 -0.18 0.11
N ASP A 180 5.49 -0.38 -0.28
CA ASP A 180 4.75 0.43 -1.23
C ASP A 180 4.49 1.84 -0.66
N TYR A 181 3.98 1.92 0.55
CA TYR A 181 3.69 3.20 1.18
C TYR A 181 4.97 4.02 1.42
N ASP A 182 6.05 3.39 1.87
CA ASP A 182 7.36 4.03 1.97
C ASP A 182 7.85 4.58 0.62
N LEU A 183 7.71 3.78 -0.44
CA LEU A 183 8.11 4.19 -1.79
C LEU A 183 7.28 5.37 -2.30
N TRP A 184 5.93 5.34 -2.11
CA TRP A 184 5.06 6.45 -2.53
C TRP A 184 5.39 7.75 -1.80
N LEU A 185 5.69 7.67 -0.51
CA LEU A 185 6.11 8.84 0.26
C LEU A 185 7.41 9.44 -0.27
N ARG A 186 8.43 8.61 -0.59
CA ARG A 186 9.70 9.08 -1.18
C ARG A 186 9.52 9.66 -2.59
N LEU A 187 8.75 8.99 -3.42
CA LEU A 187 8.46 9.48 -4.78
C LEU A 187 7.66 10.78 -4.75
N SER A 188 6.73 10.98 -3.79
CA SER A 188 5.98 12.23 -3.64
C SER A 188 6.82 13.45 -3.30
N GLU A 189 8.09 13.26 -2.96
CA GLU A 189 9.05 14.34 -2.68
C GLU A 189 9.69 14.88 -3.98
N ILE A 190 9.67 14.10 -5.07
CA ILE A 190 10.35 14.44 -6.33
C ILE A 190 9.43 14.43 -7.57
N THR A 191 8.22 13.87 -7.47
CA THR A 191 7.26 13.80 -8.58
C THR A 191 5.81 13.80 -8.07
N GLU A 192 4.84 13.99 -8.96
CA GLU A 192 3.43 13.86 -8.63
C GLU A 192 2.96 12.40 -8.79
N LEU A 193 1.94 12.04 -7.99
CA LEU A 193 1.29 10.73 -8.03
C LEU A 193 -0.18 10.90 -8.33
N ASP A 194 -0.74 9.99 -9.13
CA ASP A 194 -2.18 9.99 -9.45
C ASP A 194 -2.76 8.58 -9.57
N ASN A 195 -4.07 8.49 -9.72
CA ASN A 195 -4.80 7.25 -10.03
C ASN A 195 -5.83 7.52 -11.13
N LEU A 196 -5.95 6.60 -12.09
CA LEU A 196 -7.04 6.59 -13.04
C LEU A 196 -8.38 6.38 -12.33
N ARG A 197 -9.45 6.89 -12.90
CA ARG A 197 -10.82 6.76 -12.37
C ARG A 197 -11.41 5.38 -12.61
N GLU A 198 -10.97 4.74 -13.67
CA GLU A 198 -11.43 3.43 -14.10
C GLU A 198 -10.66 2.32 -13.37
N PRO A 199 -11.30 1.17 -13.09
CA PRO A 199 -10.61 -0.01 -12.62
C PRO A 199 -9.93 -0.73 -13.80
N TRP A 200 -8.64 -1.05 -13.62
CA TRP A 200 -7.85 -1.78 -14.61
C TRP A 200 -7.23 -3.07 -14.05
N LEU A 201 -7.69 -3.51 -12.86
CA LEU A 201 -7.23 -4.72 -12.19
C LEU A 201 -8.40 -5.42 -11.49
N LEU A 202 -8.43 -6.75 -11.57
CA LEU A 202 -9.20 -7.60 -10.69
C LEU A 202 -8.30 -8.00 -9.53
N TRP A 203 -8.55 -7.42 -8.35
CA TRP A 203 -7.82 -7.71 -7.13
C TRP A 203 -8.43 -8.90 -6.41
N ARG A 204 -7.68 -9.98 -6.25
CA ARG A 204 -8.18 -11.21 -5.65
C ARG A 204 -8.04 -11.17 -4.14
N GLN A 205 -9.12 -11.54 -3.45
CA GLN A 205 -9.15 -11.64 -1.99
C GLN A 205 -9.22 -13.11 -1.55
N HIS A 206 -8.23 -13.54 -0.74
CA HIS A 206 -8.22 -14.88 -0.17
C HIS A 206 -7.52 -14.89 1.21
N ASN A 207 -7.75 -15.97 2.00
CA ASN A 207 -7.31 -16.04 3.41
C ASN A 207 -5.79 -16.16 3.61
N SER A 208 -5.03 -16.51 2.58
CA SER A 208 -3.56 -16.64 2.65
C SER A 208 -2.81 -15.35 2.33
N GLN A 209 -3.51 -14.23 2.08
CA GLN A 209 -2.86 -12.94 1.81
C GLN A 209 -2.05 -12.42 3.00
N VAL A 210 -0.90 -11.84 2.70
CA VAL A 210 0.04 -11.26 3.68
C VAL A 210 -0.63 -10.18 4.53
N SER A 211 -1.50 -9.35 3.93
CA SER A 211 -2.21 -8.25 4.58
C SER A 211 -3.10 -8.69 5.75
N THR A 212 -3.72 -9.87 5.64
CA THR A 212 -4.58 -10.40 6.70
C THR A 212 -3.77 -10.98 7.87
N ARG A 213 -2.61 -11.59 7.57
CA ARG A 213 -1.83 -12.36 8.55
C ARG A 213 -0.91 -11.48 9.41
N TYR A 214 -0.47 -10.32 8.91
CA TYR A 214 0.55 -9.48 9.53
C TYR A 214 0.13 -8.02 9.75
N ALA A 215 -1.17 -7.75 9.92
CA ALA A 215 -1.74 -6.40 10.01
C ALA A 215 -1.03 -5.46 11.01
N LEU A 216 -0.65 -5.96 12.21
CA LEU A 216 0.05 -5.13 13.20
C LEU A 216 1.48 -4.76 12.76
N ARG A 217 2.19 -5.70 12.11
CA ARG A 217 3.54 -5.44 11.58
C ARG A 217 3.49 -4.43 10.45
N GLN A 218 2.51 -4.55 9.55
CA GLN A 218 2.27 -3.59 8.48
C GLN A 218 1.95 -2.20 9.02
N ALA A 219 1.02 -2.11 9.97
CA ALA A 219 0.64 -0.86 10.61
C ALA A 219 1.84 -0.13 11.22
N ARG A 220 2.70 -0.86 11.94
CA ARG A 220 3.92 -0.30 12.52
C ARG A 220 4.89 0.22 11.47
N ARG A 221 5.10 -0.53 10.38
CA ARG A 221 6.01 -0.12 9.31
C ARG A 221 5.46 1.05 8.51
N ALA A 222 4.15 1.09 8.27
CA ALA A 222 3.50 2.24 7.65
C ALA A 222 3.64 3.52 8.51
N ALA A 223 3.53 3.40 9.83
CA ALA A 223 3.75 4.52 10.74
C ALA A 223 5.22 5.00 10.72
N LEU A 224 6.17 4.07 10.67
CA LEU A 224 7.60 4.40 10.53
C LEU A 224 7.90 5.07 9.18
N ALA A 225 7.31 4.60 8.09
CA ALA A 225 7.46 5.21 6.76
C ALA A 225 6.96 6.67 6.75
N LEU A 226 5.80 6.93 7.35
CA LEU A 226 5.27 8.29 7.46
C LEU A 226 6.14 9.18 8.33
N LEU A 227 6.68 8.66 9.44
CA LEU A 227 7.58 9.40 10.31
C LEU A 227 8.89 9.74 9.59
N SER A 228 9.49 8.77 8.89
CA SER A 228 10.65 8.95 8.02
C SER A 228 10.43 10.06 6.99
N HIS A 229 9.28 10.05 6.31
CA HIS A 229 8.88 11.10 5.38
C HIS A 229 8.79 12.48 6.04
N GLN A 230 8.20 12.59 7.23
CA GLN A 230 8.07 13.85 7.95
C GLN A 230 9.44 14.45 8.32
N TRP A 231 10.43 13.62 8.66
CA TRP A 231 11.79 14.08 8.93
C TRP A 231 12.48 14.60 7.66
N ARG A 232 12.41 13.86 6.56
CA ARG A 232 12.97 14.31 5.28
C ARG A 232 12.36 15.65 4.83
N ARG A 233 11.03 15.80 4.99
CA ARG A 233 10.36 17.07 4.66
C ARG A 233 10.80 18.26 5.52
N LYS A 234 11.35 18.02 6.70
CA LYS A 234 11.93 19.05 7.57
C LYS A 234 13.42 19.29 7.29
N GLY A 235 13.99 18.67 6.26
CA GLY A 235 15.42 18.74 5.96
C GLY A 235 16.31 17.94 6.92
N ALA A 236 15.72 17.12 7.79
CA ALA A 236 16.47 16.25 8.68
C ALA A 236 16.89 14.97 7.96
N ALA A 237 18.05 14.40 8.37
CA ALA A 237 18.48 13.10 7.88
C ALA A 237 17.44 12.03 8.20
N ASP A 238 17.17 11.15 7.22
CA ASP A 238 16.26 10.03 7.41
C ASP A 238 16.89 9.01 8.39
N PRO A 239 16.38 8.89 9.61
CA PRO A 239 16.97 7.97 10.60
C PRO A 239 16.69 6.51 10.27
N LEU A 240 15.92 6.22 9.22
CA LEU A 240 15.56 4.88 8.76
C LEU A 240 16.12 4.59 7.36
N ALA A 241 17.15 5.34 6.95
CA ALA A 241 17.77 5.18 5.63
C ALA A 241 18.40 3.79 5.43
N ASP A 242 18.89 3.16 6.50
CA ASP A 242 19.53 1.85 6.45
C ASP A 242 18.91 0.80 7.39
N GLN A 243 19.17 -0.49 7.10
CA GLN A 243 18.66 -1.61 7.89
C GLN A 243 19.27 -1.70 9.30
N GLN A 244 20.52 -1.28 9.48
CA GLN A 244 21.21 -1.38 10.78
C GLN A 244 20.56 -0.43 11.77
N THR A 245 20.17 0.75 11.30
CA THR A 245 19.45 1.74 12.09
C THR A 245 18.13 1.19 12.60
N LEU A 246 17.41 0.41 11.80
CA LEU A 246 16.12 -0.17 12.21
C LEU A 246 16.25 -1.27 13.27
N ARG A 247 17.34 -2.05 13.26
CA ARG A 247 17.63 -3.03 14.32
C ARG A 247 17.99 -2.34 15.65
N GLY A 248 18.69 -1.21 15.60
CA GLY A 248 19.02 -0.37 16.75
C GLY A 248 17.85 0.46 17.31
N TRP A 249 16.73 0.52 16.61
CA TRP A 249 15.58 1.37 16.96
C TRP A 249 14.92 1.04 18.29
N ARG A 250 14.93 -0.21 18.73
CA ARG A 250 14.49 -0.58 20.09
C ARG A 250 15.25 0.16 21.20
N TYR A 251 16.52 0.47 20.96
CA TYR A 251 17.39 1.19 21.91
C TYR A 251 17.29 2.72 21.74
N ARG A 252 17.00 3.23 20.54
CA ARG A 252 16.89 4.67 20.28
C ARG A 252 15.55 5.27 20.70
N PHE A 253 14.50 4.47 20.87
CA PHE A 253 13.23 4.95 21.43
C PHE A 253 13.38 5.54 22.85
N SER A 254 14.33 5.08 23.63
CA SER A 254 14.63 5.63 24.96
C SER A 254 15.28 7.02 24.91
N SER A 255 15.90 7.39 23.80
CA SER A 255 16.55 8.69 23.57
C SER A 255 15.74 9.65 22.70
N MET A 256 14.59 9.24 22.17
CA MET A 256 13.70 10.09 21.40
C MET A 256 12.84 10.96 22.31
N ASP A 257 12.54 12.17 21.84
CA ASP A 257 11.51 13.00 22.43
C ASP A 257 10.21 12.20 22.64
N SER A 258 9.64 12.29 23.82
CA SER A 258 8.41 11.63 24.21
C SER A 258 7.27 11.87 23.22
N THR A 259 7.24 13.04 22.57
CA THR A 259 6.29 13.41 21.53
C THR A 259 6.42 12.56 20.26
N ALA A 260 7.66 12.26 19.82
CA ALA A 260 7.88 11.42 18.64
C ALA A 260 7.48 9.96 18.89
N VAL A 261 7.73 9.46 20.10
CA VAL A 261 7.29 8.12 20.52
C VAL A 261 5.77 8.03 20.56
N LEU A 262 5.09 9.02 21.13
CA LEU A 262 3.62 9.09 21.17
C LEU A 262 3.03 9.13 19.76
N ARG A 263 3.60 9.93 18.86
CA ARG A 263 3.20 9.99 17.45
C ARG A 263 3.30 8.63 16.75
N LEU A 264 4.40 7.92 16.94
CA LEU A 264 4.57 6.58 16.35
C LEU A 264 3.53 5.59 16.86
N HIS A 265 3.25 5.59 18.16
CA HIS A 265 2.24 4.71 18.73
C HIS A 265 0.83 5.03 18.22
N ALA A 266 0.48 6.30 18.13
CA ALA A 266 -0.79 6.76 17.59
C ALA A 266 -0.97 6.36 16.11
N LEU A 267 0.04 6.59 15.28
CA LEU A 267 0.06 6.21 13.87
C LEU A 267 -0.02 4.69 13.69
N THR A 268 0.69 3.93 14.53
CA THR A 268 0.64 2.45 14.50
C THR A 268 -0.77 1.95 14.83
N ALA A 269 -1.39 2.50 15.85
CA ALA A 269 -2.73 2.11 16.25
C ALA A 269 -3.78 2.51 15.20
N ALA A 270 -3.66 3.71 14.62
CA ALA A 270 -4.53 4.16 13.54
C ALA A 270 -4.40 3.27 12.30
N ALA A 271 -3.18 2.98 11.85
CA ALA A 271 -2.93 2.12 10.71
C ALA A 271 -3.40 0.66 10.96
N PHE A 272 -3.30 0.16 12.19
CA PHE A 272 -3.81 -1.15 12.55
C PHE A 272 -5.34 -1.26 12.39
N VAL A 273 -6.06 -0.23 12.84
CA VAL A 273 -7.53 -0.15 12.68
C VAL A 273 -7.90 0.02 11.21
N ASP A 274 -7.16 0.84 10.46
CA ASP A 274 -7.37 1.08 9.04
C ASP A 274 -7.25 -0.20 8.19
N ASN A 275 -6.37 -1.12 8.60
CA ASN A 275 -6.19 -2.43 7.97
C ASN A 275 -7.14 -3.52 8.51
N GLY A 276 -8.27 -3.13 9.13
CA GLY A 276 -9.29 -4.07 9.63
C GLY A 276 -8.97 -4.71 10.97
N GLY A 277 -7.88 -4.32 11.63
CA GLY A 277 -7.53 -4.81 12.98
C GLY A 277 -8.51 -4.32 14.03
N SER A 278 -8.91 -5.20 14.98
CA SER A 278 -9.74 -4.84 16.12
C SER A 278 -8.87 -4.60 17.36
N LEU A 279 -8.97 -3.39 17.93
CA LEU A 279 -8.27 -3.05 19.16
C LEU A 279 -8.95 -3.72 20.36
N ARG A 280 -8.20 -4.48 21.15
CA ARG A 280 -8.68 -4.97 22.44
C ARG A 280 -8.86 -3.80 23.43
N ARG A 281 -9.64 -3.99 24.50
CA ARG A 281 -9.99 -2.95 25.50
C ARG A 281 -8.78 -2.13 25.99
N ARG A 282 -7.62 -2.76 26.22
CA ARG A 282 -6.38 -2.08 26.62
C ARG A 282 -5.79 -1.21 25.49
N GLY A 283 -5.87 -1.64 24.23
CA GLY A 283 -5.39 -0.86 23.08
C GLY A 283 -6.22 0.39 22.82
N SER A 284 -7.53 0.34 23.04
CA SER A 284 -8.40 1.53 22.94
C SER A 284 -8.12 2.54 24.05
N ALA A 285 -7.97 2.09 25.30
CA ALA A 285 -7.61 2.97 26.42
C ALA A 285 -6.24 3.64 26.20
N TYR A 286 -5.33 2.91 25.57
CA TYR A 286 -4.02 3.46 25.21
C TYR A 286 -4.11 4.52 24.11
N LEU A 287 -4.90 4.30 23.04
CA LEU A 287 -5.20 5.32 22.03
C LEU A 287 -5.81 6.59 22.64
N GLU A 288 -6.78 6.41 23.55
CA GLU A 288 -7.40 7.52 24.26
C GLU A 288 -6.41 8.32 25.10
N ALA A 289 -5.49 7.64 25.81
CA ALA A 289 -4.42 8.28 26.58
C ALA A 289 -3.43 9.05 25.69
N ILE A 290 -3.15 8.52 24.48
CA ILE A 290 -2.31 9.19 23.48
C ILE A 290 -3.03 10.41 22.91
N CYS A 291 -4.31 10.32 22.56
CA CYS A 291 -5.11 11.45 22.04
C CYS A 291 -5.13 12.64 22.99
N LYS A 292 -5.14 12.38 24.31
CA LYS A 292 -5.10 13.43 25.34
C LYS A 292 -3.74 14.14 25.46
N ARG A 293 -2.65 13.52 24.97
CA ARG A 293 -1.27 14.01 25.09
C ARG A 293 -0.69 14.56 23.79
N ILE A 294 -1.34 14.32 22.66
CA ILE A 294 -0.90 14.84 21.37
C ILE A 294 -1.23 16.32 21.31
N ASP A 295 -0.25 17.09 20.87
CA ASP A 295 -0.42 18.51 20.60
C ASP A 295 -1.54 18.71 19.58
N ARG A 296 -2.59 19.44 19.96
CA ARG A 296 -3.77 19.75 19.12
C ARG A 296 -3.42 20.52 17.84
N HIS A 297 -2.22 21.09 17.77
CA HIS A 297 -1.73 21.78 16.57
C HIS A 297 -1.28 20.83 15.45
N ASP A 298 -1.10 19.51 15.70
CA ASP A 298 -0.86 18.54 14.63
C ASP A 298 -2.21 18.04 14.05
N GLN A 299 -2.86 18.91 13.26
CA GLN A 299 -4.17 18.63 12.66
C GLN A 299 -4.20 17.34 11.82
N ALA A 300 -3.12 17.02 11.10
CA ALA A 300 -3.06 15.82 10.27
C ALA A 300 -3.07 14.54 11.12
N LEU A 301 -2.32 14.51 12.21
CA LEU A 301 -2.28 13.39 13.14
C LEU A 301 -3.60 13.24 13.90
N THR A 302 -4.15 14.35 14.40
CA THR A 302 -5.45 14.39 15.10
C THR A 302 -6.56 13.86 14.20
N ARG A 303 -6.63 14.31 12.95
CA ARG A 303 -7.60 13.83 11.95
C ARG A 303 -7.46 12.33 11.68
N ARG A 304 -6.24 11.81 11.55
CA ARG A 304 -6.00 10.38 11.32
C ARG A 304 -6.45 9.53 12.50
N ILE A 305 -6.16 9.92 13.72
CA ILE A 305 -6.58 9.23 14.93
C ILE A 305 -8.11 9.23 15.06
N ALA A 306 -8.75 10.36 14.81
CA ALA A 306 -10.20 10.46 14.86
C ALA A 306 -10.88 9.55 13.83
N LEU A 307 -10.36 9.49 12.58
CA LEU A 307 -10.85 8.56 11.57
C LEU A 307 -10.67 7.09 11.99
N ALA A 308 -9.55 6.75 12.62
CA ALA A 308 -9.33 5.40 13.15
C ALA A 308 -10.30 5.07 14.29
N CYS A 309 -10.60 6.01 15.18
CA CYS A 309 -11.60 5.86 16.22
C CYS A 309 -13.01 5.61 15.64
N VAL A 310 -13.41 6.37 14.61
CA VAL A 310 -14.68 6.17 13.89
C VAL A 310 -14.77 4.79 13.25
N ARG A 311 -13.71 4.35 12.58
CA ARG A 311 -13.65 3.01 11.96
C ARG A 311 -13.73 1.90 13.00
N HIS A 312 -13.02 2.06 14.12
CA HIS A 312 -13.07 1.10 15.22
C HIS A 312 -14.49 0.99 15.81
N GLN A 313 -15.18 2.11 15.99
CA GLN A 313 -16.57 2.14 16.42
C GLN A 313 -17.49 1.36 15.46
N ARG A 314 -17.36 1.61 14.15
CA ARG A 314 -18.10 0.86 13.12
C ARG A 314 -17.85 -0.66 13.20
N GLN A 315 -16.60 -1.07 13.46
CA GLN A 315 -16.27 -2.48 13.65
C GLN A 315 -16.94 -3.07 14.88
N LEU A 316 -16.99 -2.35 16.01
CA LEU A 316 -17.68 -2.78 17.23
C LEU A 316 -19.19 -2.95 16.99
N VAL A 317 -19.81 -1.99 16.31
CA VAL A 317 -21.23 -2.05 15.94
C VAL A 317 -21.52 -3.25 15.04
N ARG A 318 -20.75 -3.45 13.98
CA ARG A 318 -20.90 -4.60 13.06
C ARG A 318 -20.67 -5.95 13.73
N ALA A 319 -19.83 -5.99 14.77
CA ALA A 319 -19.59 -7.19 15.59
C ALA A 319 -20.64 -7.41 16.70
N GLY A 320 -21.74 -6.63 16.73
CA GLY A 320 -22.78 -6.73 17.75
C GLY A 320 -22.37 -6.23 19.15
N ARG A 321 -21.19 -5.58 19.28
CA ARG A 321 -20.63 -5.12 20.57
C ARG A 321 -21.10 -3.70 20.92
N TRP A 322 -22.41 -3.46 20.88
CA TRP A 322 -23.05 -2.15 21.04
C TRP A 322 -22.74 -1.46 22.37
N ARG A 323 -22.69 -2.23 23.47
CA ARG A 323 -22.37 -1.66 24.81
C ARG A 323 -20.97 -1.05 24.85
N GLU A 324 -19.99 -1.67 24.19
CA GLU A 324 -18.63 -1.15 24.13
C GLU A 324 -18.54 0.05 23.17
N ALA A 325 -19.27 0.04 22.08
CA ALA A 325 -19.36 1.17 21.18
C ALA A 325 -19.94 2.40 21.88
N LEU A 326 -21.05 2.25 22.61
CA LEU A 326 -21.70 3.34 23.36
C LEU A 326 -20.83 3.85 24.50
N ALA A 327 -20.18 2.98 25.27
CA ALA A 327 -19.33 3.39 26.40
C ALA A 327 -18.12 4.24 25.99
N ARG A 328 -17.69 4.17 24.72
CA ARG A 328 -16.52 4.89 24.18
C ARG A 328 -16.88 6.15 23.41
N TRP A 329 -18.15 6.35 23.12
CA TRP A 329 -18.67 7.49 22.36
C TRP A 329 -18.26 8.87 22.90
N PRO A 330 -18.38 9.16 24.22
CA PRO A 330 -18.02 10.47 24.77
C PRO A 330 -16.53 10.80 24.67
N VAL A 331 -15.66 9.78 24.78
CA VAL A 331 -14.20 9.98 24.78
C VAL A 331 -13.71 10.30 23.35
N HIS A 332 -14.31 9.67 22.34
CA HIS A 332 -13.99 9.93 20.95
C HIS A 332 -14.45 11.33 20.50
N LEU A 333 -15.56 11.82 21.03
CA LEU A 333 -16.08 13.17 20.75
C LEU A 333 -15.21 14.26 21.40
N ALA A 334 -14.71 14.02 22.60
CA ALA A 334 -13.88 14.98 23.31
C ALA A 334 -12.48 15.23 22.67
N SER A 335 -12.05 14.33 21.78
CA SER A 335 -10.78 14.44 21.04
C SER A 335 -10.93 15.05 19.64
N CYS A 336 -12.14 15.40 19.21
CA CYS A 336 -12.43 15.94 17.88
C CYS A 336 -12.64 17.45 17.92
N ASP A 337 -12.09 18.15 16.90
CA ASP A 337 -12.48 19.53 16.61
C ASP A 337 -13.87 19.59 15.92
N THR A 338 -14.38 20.80 15.70
CA THR A 338 -15.70 21.02 15.11
C THR A 338 -15.87 20.46 13.70
N GLU A 339 -14.82 20.42 12.87
CA GLU A 339 -14.87 19.81 11.53
C GLU A 339 -14.90 18.30 11.58
N LEU A 340 -14.14 17.69 12.47
CA LEU A 340 -14.14 16.25 12.72
C LEU A 340 -15.44 15.79 13.35
N LEU A 341 -16.04 16.59 14.24
CA LEU A 341 -17.39 16.35 14.78
C LEU A 341 -18.45 16.39 13.66
N ARG A 342 -18.38 17.33 12.73
CA ARG A 342 -19.27 17.36 11.56
C ARG A 342 -19.09 16.13 10.67
N ALA A 343 -17.87 15.74 10.34
CA ALA A 343 -17.59 14.53 9.58
C ALA A 343 -18.05 13.26 10.31
N TYR A 344 -17.88 13.21 11.63
CA TYR A 344 -18.36 12.15 12.49
C TYR A 344 -19.89 12.03 12.46
N PHE A 345 -20.64 13.13 12.66
CA PHE A 345 -22.11 13.13 12.66
C PHE A 345 -22.69 12.89 11.27
N THR A 346 -22.09 13.39 10.19
CA THR A 346 -22.51 13.10 8.82
C THR A 346 -22.38 11.60 8.51
N HIS A 347 -21.34 10.96 9.00
CA HIS A 347 -21.15 9.52 8.83
C HIS A 347 -21.96 8.67 9.84
N ALA A 348 -22.23 9.17 11.04
CA ALA A 348 -23.10 8.51 12.00
C ALA A 348 -24.56 8.50 11.52
N SER A 349 -25.05 9.56 10.91
CA SER A 349 -26.41 9.63 10.34
C SER A 349 -26.66 8.60 9.23
N ILE A 350 -25.62 8.19 8.49
CA ILE A 350 -25.70 7.11 7.48
C ILE A 350 -25.81 5.73 8.16
N LEU A 351 -25.27 5.55 9.37
CA LEU A 351 -25.36 4.31 10.14
C LEU A 351 -26.73 4.06 10.77
N TRP A 352 -27.53 5.12 10.98
CA TRP A 352 -28.88 5.00 11.54
C TRP A 352 -29.96 4.78 10.47
N ARG A 353 -29.60 4.84 9.18
CA ARG A 353 -30.53 4.64 8.05
C ARG A 353 -30.29 3.33 7.26
N SER A 354 -29.32 2.53 7.66
CA SER A 354 -29.05 1.17 7.17
C SER A 354 -29.09 0.15 8.30
#